data_b2b2a2fa56c810165c055e56346f4764
#
_entry.id   b2b2a2fa56c810165c055e56346f4764
#
_cell.length_a   1.000
_cell.length_b   1.000
_cell.length_c   1.000
_cell.angle_alpha   90.00
_cell.angle_beta   90.00
_cell.angle_gamma   90.00
#
_symmetry.space_group_name_H-M   'P 1'
#
loop_
_entity.id
_entity.type
_entity.pdbx_description
1 polymer ?
#
loop_
_entity_poly.entity_id
_entity_poly.type
_entity_poly.pdbx_seq_one_letter_code
_entity_poly.pdbx_strand_id
1 'polypeptide(L)'
;MFVFGLMIPLGLLLLVLSIKHTVKVYTVTAIHDMPYRTDKGIFTIQTAGRYGIWLNGNRFKKAPLGLFGLQVINCETEKEIPLRANLIPFSVTKVIDVRFELYTFYANPGTYQLLFNDKPSRIVKIFGTIRRYLISSDDDYRTYSIRVYPHYSMVHLFLSIWGFILGVVAVMFGIAGLVMH
;
A
#
# COMPACT_ATOMS: atom_id res chain seq x y z
N MET A 1 30.14 5.08 30.41
CA MET A 1 30.40 3.80 29.72
C MET A 1 29.17 2.88 29.64
N PHE A 2 28.50 2.55 30.75
CA PHE A 2 27.35 1.61 30.74
C PHE A 2 26.18 2.05 29.80
N VAL A 3 25.82 3.32 29.79
CA VAL A 3 24.74 3.87 28.92
C VAL A 3 25.07 3.72 27.44
N PHE A 4 26.31 4.03 27.03
CA PHE A 4 26.74 3.91 25.63
C PHE A 4 26.77 2.44 25.18
N GLY A 5 27.19 1.51 26.07
CA GLY A 5 27.12 0.08 25.80
C GLY A 5 25.72 -0.45 25.57
N LEU A 6 24.69 0.10 26.26
CA LEU A 6 23.29 -0.26 26.07
C LEU A 6 22.67 0.32 24.78
N MET A 7 23.19 1.45 24.29
CA MET A 7 22.68 2.06 23.06
C MET A 7 22.90 1.19 21.83
N ILE A 8 24.01 0.42 21.79
CA ILE A 8 24.32 -0.45 20.65
C ILE A 8 23.28 -1.57 20.48
N PRO A 9 23.03 -2.44 21.47
CA PRO A 9 22.06 -3.52 21.30
C PRO A 9 20.64 -2.99 21.10
N LEU A 10 20.26 -1.87 21.74
CA LEU A 10 18.96 -1.23 21.52
C LEU A 10 18.83 -0.70 20.10
N GLY A 11 19.86 -0.04 19.57
CA GLY A 11 19.90 0.44 18.19
C GLY A 11 19.82 -0.69 17.18
N LEU A 12 20.55 -1.79 17.40
CA LEU A 12 20.47 -2.98 16.53
C LEU A 12 19.08 -3.62 16.55
N LEU A 13 18.44 -3.71 17.72
CA LEU A 13 17.07 -4.22 17.82
C LEU A 13 16.09 -3.35 17.02
N LEU A 14 16.17 -2.02 17.13
CA LEU A 14 15.36 -1.09 16.35
C LEU A 14 15.59 -1.25 14.84
N LEU A 15 16.84 -1.42 14.40
CA LEU A 15 17.17 -1.67 12.99
C LEU A 15 16.53 -2.96 12.48
N VAL A 16 16.68 -4.06 13.21
CA VAL A 16 16.12 -5.36 12.80
C VAL A 16 14.59 -5.29 12.70
N LEU A 17 13.92 -4.70 13.70
CA LEU A 17 12.46 -4.55 13.68
C LEU A 17 12.01 -3.65 12.52
N SER A 18 12.69 -2.53 12.27
CA SER A 18 12.36 -1.59 11.20
C SER A 18 12.54 -2.22 9.82
N ILE A 19 13.63 -2.95 9.58
CA ILE A 19 13.88 -3.68 8.33
C ILE A 19 12.80 -4.74 8.13
N LYS A 20 12.50 -5.56 9.14
CA LYS A 20 11.49 -6.61 9.07
C LYS A 20 10.10 -6.05 8.69
N HIS A 21 9.71 -4.93 9.30
CA HIS A 21 8.44 -4.27 8.97
C HIS A 21 8.43 -3.68 7.56
N THR A 22 9.50 -3.02 7.16
CA THR A 22 9.62 -2.43 5.81
C THR A 22 9.56 -3.52 4.74
N VAL A 23 10.35 -4.58 4.87
CA VAL A 23 10.36 -5.72 3.92
C VAL A 23 8.96 -6.32 3.77
N LYS A 24 8.22 -6.48 4.86
CA LYS A 24 6.85 -7.02 4.82
C LYS A 24 5.91 -6.21 3.91
N VAL A 25 6.02 -4.88 3.89
CA VAL A 25 5.21 -4.01 3.01
C VAL A 25 5.53 -4.23 1.53
N TYR A 26 6.80 -4.46 1.21
CA TYR A 26 7.25 -4.66 -0.18
C TYR A 26 7.02 -6.09 -0.71
N THR A 27 7.01 -7.08 0.19
CA THR A 27 6.91 -8.51 -0.17
C THR A 27 5.50 -9.07 -0.06
N VAL A 28 4.52 -8.24 0.35
CA VAL A 28 3.13 -8.70 0.43
C VAL A 28 2.62 -9.18 -0.93
N THR A 29 2.01 -10.36 -0.93
CA THR A 29 1.39 -10.96 -2.12
C THR A 29 -0.04 -10.46 -2.30
N ALA A 30 -0.46 -10.29 -3.55
CA ALA A 30 -1.84 -9.99 -3.87
C ALA A 30 -2.72 -11.20 -3.56
N ILE A 31 -3.88 -10.95 -2.95
CA ILE A 31 -4.93 -11.95 -2.77
C ILE A 31 -5.65 -12.18 -4.10
N HIS A 32 -5.79 -11.12 -4.88
CA HIS A 32 -6.45 -11.13 -6.18
C HIS A 32 -5.75 -10.18 -7.14
N ASP A 33 -5.70 -10.57 -8.41
CA ASP A 33 -5.18 -9.74 -9.51
C ASP A 33 -6.12 -9.87 -10.70
N MET A 34 -6.66 -8.76 -11.15
CA MET A 34 -7.54 -8.75 -12.29
C MET A 34 -7.12 -7.65 -13.28
N PRO A 35 -7.06 -7.95 -14.59
CA PRO A 35 -6.75 -6.95 -15.60
C PRO A 35 -7.72 -5.77 -15.55
N TYR A 36 -7.25 -4.59 -15.87
CA TYR A 36 -8.09 -3.40 -15.99
C TYR A 36 -9.20 -3.62 -17.04
N ARG A 37 -10.42 -3.23 -16.71
CA ARG A 37 -11.66 -3.44 -17.51
C ARG A 37 -12.15 -4.88 -17.64
N THR A 38 -11.75 -5.78 -16.75
CA THR A 38 -12.44 -7.06 -16.60
C THR A 38 -13.75 -6.84 -15.87
N ASP A 39 -14.85 -7.36 -16.37
CA ASP A 39 -16.20 -7.06 -15.84
C ASP A 39 -16.35 -7.39 -14.35
N LYS A 40 -15.78 -8.50 -13.92
CA LYS A 40 -15.83 -8.96 -12.53
C LYS A 40 -14.63 -9.80 -12.14
N GLY A 41 -14.24 -9.68 -10.88
CA GLY A 41 -13.24 -10.55 -10.24
C GLY A 41 -13.82 -11.18 -8.98
N ILE A 42 -13.60 -12.47 -8.75
CA ILE A 42 -14.02 -13.18 -7.55
C ILE A 42 -12.76 -13.54 -6.74
N PHE A 43 -12.77 -13.29 -5.44
CA PHE A 43 -11.67 -13.60 -4.54
C PHE A 43 -12.16 -14.02 -3.17
N THR A 44 -11.33 -14.79 -2.46
CA THR A 44 -11.64 -15.29 -1.12
C THR A 44 -10.72 -14.66 -0.10
N ILE A 45 -11.30 -14.18 0.99
CA ILE A 45 -10.61 -13.65 2.16
C ILE A 45 -10.63 -14.71 3.25
N GLN A 46 -9.45 -15.05 3.77
CA GLN A 46 -9.29 -16.09 4.79
C GLN A 46 -9.31 -15.53 6.21
N THR A 47 -8.90 -14.29 6.42
CA THR A 47 -8.79 -13.67 7.75
C THR A 47 -9.53 -12.34 7.79
N ALA A 48 -10.26 -12.11 8.88
CA ALA A 48 -10.92 -10.81 9.09
C ALA A 48 -9.88 -9.70 9.20
N GLY A 49 -10.14 -8.57 8.51
CA GLY A 49 -9.19 -7.45 8.54
C GLY A 49 -9.51 -6.34 7.55
N ARG A 50 -8.60 -5.38 7.49
CA ARG A 50 -8.63 -4.32 6.47
C ARG A 50 -7.87 -4.74 5.23
N TYR A 51 -8.45 -4.44 4.07
CA TYR A 51 -7.90 -4.73 2.76
C TYR A 51 -7.87 -3.47 1.93
N GLY A 52 -6.88 -3.38 1.04
CA GLY A 52 -6.73 -2.28 0.09
C GLY A 52 -6.95 -2.75 -1.34
N ILE A 53 -7.65 -1.95 -2.13
CA ILE A 53 -7.78 -2.14 -3.57
C ILE A 53 -6.79 -1.20 -4.25
N TRP A 54 -5.90 -1.78 -5.02
CA TRP A 54 -4.76 -1.11 -5.62
C TRP A 54 -4.84 -1.12 -7.14
N LEU A 55 -4.56 0.00 -7.74
CA LEU A 55 -4.27 0.09 -9.17
C LEU A 55 -2.78 -0.13 -9.37
N ASN A 56 -2.42 -1.16 -10.10
CA ASN A 56 -1.05 -1.54 -10.41
C ASN A 56 -0.76 -1.29 -11.88
N GLY A 57 0.40 -0.72 -12.21
CA GLY A 57 0.75 -0.47 -13.61
C GLY A 57 2.12 0.17 -13.78
N ASN A 58 2.39 0.65 -14.99
CA ASN A 58 3.67 1.22 -15.34
C ASN A 58 3.80 2.66 -14.80
N ARG A 59 4.95 2.96 -14.18
CA ARG A 59 5.27 4.28 -13.61
C ARG A 59 5.25 5.40 -14.64
N PHE A 60 5.64 5.11 -15.87
CA PHE A 60 5.82 6.09 -16.94
C PHE A 60 4.59 6.27 -17.83
N LYS A 61 3.50 5.53 -17.57
CA LYS A 61 2.25 5.64 -18.31
C LYS A 61 1.18 6.37 -17.47
N LYS A 62 0.23 7.01 -18.13
CA LYS A 62 -0.94 7.62 -17.48
C LYS A 62 -1.77 6.54 -16.79
N ALA A 63 -1.99 6.71 -15.50
CA ALA A 63 -2.88 5.82 -14.75
C ALA A 63 -4.35 6.21 -15.01
N PRO A 64 -5.29 5.25 -15.19
CA PRO A 64 -6.71 5.51 -15.41
C PRO A 64 -7.43 5.95 -14.13
N LEU A 65 -6.79 6.74 -13.29
CA LEU A 65 -7.34 7.26 -12.04
C LEU A 65 -8.50 8.22 -12.31
N GLY A 66 -9.61 7.99 -11.63
CA GLY A 66 -10.81 8.82 -11.75
C GLY A 66 -11.66 8.58 -13.01
N LEU A 67 -11.34 7.57 -13.81
CA LEU A 67 -12.13 7.15 -14.96
C LEU A 67 -13.13 6.05 -14.62
N PHE A 68 -12.99 5.38 -13.49
CA PHE A 68 -13.83 4.27 -13.04
C PHE A 68 -14.03 4.30 -11.54
N GLY A 69 -15.13 3.73 -11.09
CA GLY A 69 -15.37 3.34 -9.71
C GLY A 69 -15.22 1.84 -9.52
N LEU A 70 -15.18 1.41 -8.26
CA LEU A 70 -15.16 0.00 -7.89
C LEU A 70 -16.23 -0.26 -6.84
N GLN A 71 -16.76 -1.48 -6.84
CA GLN A 71 -17.75 -1.96 -5.90
C GLN A 71 -17.33 -3.36 -5.44
N VAL A 72 -17.44 -3.62 -4.15
CA VAL A 72 -17.18 -4.95 -3.58
C VAL A 72 -18.46 -5.49 -2.98
N ILE A 73 -18.83 -6.70 -3.37
CA ILE A 73 -20.04 -7.38 -2.90
C ILE A 73 -19.62 -8.68 -2.22
N ASN A 74 -20.17 -8.94 -1.06
CA ASN A 74 -20.04 -10.25 -0.41
C ASN A 74 -20.94 -11.24 -1.10
N CYS A 75 -20.41 -12.33 -1.65
CA CYS A 75 -21.17 -13.31 -2.44
C CYS A 75 -22.17 -14.13 -1.60
N GLU A 76 -21.96 -14.26 -0.29
CA GLU A 76 -22.82 -15.04 0.59
C GLU A 76 -24.02 -14.24 1.08
N THR A 77 -23.81 -12.94 1.34
CA THR A 77 -24.85 -12.05 1.90
C THR A 77 -25.46 -11.12 0.87
N GLU A 78 -24.89 -11.07 -0.35
CA GLU A 78 -25.25 -10.15 -1.45
C GLU A 78 -25.17 -8.66 -1.06
N LYS A 79 -24.49 -8.36 0.06
CA LYS A 79 -24.36 -6.99 0.56
C LYS A 79 -23.13 -6.31 -0.03
N GLU A 80 -23.33 -5.06 -0.43
CA GLU A 80 -22.23 -4.19 -0.83
C GLU A 80 -21.39 -3.80 0.39
N ILE A 81 -20.08 -3.93 0.27
CA ILE A 81 -19.12 -3.54 1.29
C ILE A 81 -18.72 -2.07 1.07
N PRO A 82 -18.84 -1.21 2.09
CA PRO A 82 -18.51 0.20 1.95
C PRO A 82 -17.01 0.39 1.69
N LEU A 83 -16.67 0.99 0.55
CA LEU A 83 -15.33 1.35 0.18
C LEU A 83 -14.99 2.76 0.70
N ARG A 84 -13.87 2.89 1.38
CA ARG A 84 -13.30 4.19 1.78
C ARG A 84 -12.23 4.60 0.78
N ALA A 85 -12.46 5.68 0.06
CA ALA A 85 -11.46 6.26 -0.82
C ALA A 85 -10.33 6.90 0.00
N ASN A 86 -9.09 6.63 -0.36
CA ASN A 86 -7.95 7.24 0.28
C ASN A 86 -7.79 8.69 -0.18
N LEU A 87 -7.76 9.63 0.77
CA LEU A 87 -7.57 11.07 0.50
C LEU A 87 -6.19 11.35 -0.11
N ILE A 88 -5.20 10.62 0.34
CA ILE A 88 -3.83 10.64 -0.21
C ILE A 88 -3.54 9.22 -0.65
N PRO A 89 -3.52 8.93 -1.98
CA PRO A 89 -3.22 7.60 -2.46
C PRO A 89 -1.80 7.20 -2.04
N PHE A 90 -1.72 6.20 -1.17
CA PHE A 90 -0.43 5.60 -0.86
C PHE A 90 0.11 4.95 -2.12
N SER A 91 1.32 5.34 -2.53
CA SER A 91 1.98 4.75 -3.69
C SER A 91 3.25 4.03 -3.29
N VAL A 92 3.39 2.81 -3.78
CA VAL A 92 4.65 2.07 -3.69
C VAL A 92 5.22 2.00 -5.09
N THR A 93 6.38 2.59 -5.27
CA THR A 93 7.07 2.63 -6.55
C THR A 93 8.21 1.62 -6.52
N LYS A 94 8.22 0.69 -7.47
CA LYS A 94 9.36 -0.12 -7.87
C LYS A 94 10.04 0.53 -9.07
N VAL A 95 11.09 -0.08 -9.60
CA VAL A 95 11.88 0.51 -10.70
C VAL A 95 10.99 0.88 -11.90
N ILE A 96 10.11 -0.01 -12.32
CA ILE A 96 9.23 0.16 -13.49
C ILE A 96 7.77 0.26 -13.08
N ASP A 97 7.38 -0.45 -12.02
CA ASP A 97 5.99 -0.58 -11.58
C ASP A 97 5.64 0.44 -10.50
N VAL A 98 4.42 0.92 -10.55
CA VAL A 98 3.81 1.74 -9.52
C VAL A 98 2.47 1.15 -9.14
N ARG A 99 2.18 1.12 -7.85
CA ARG A 99 0.86 0.74 -7.33
C ARG A 99 0.29 1.86 -6.47
N PHE A 100 -1.01 2.13 -6.64
CA PHE A 100 -1.76 3.15 -5.91
C PHE A 100 -2.89 2.51 -5.15
N GLU A 101 -2.96 2.74 -3.84
CA GLU A 101 -4.10 2.32 -3.04
C GLU A 101 -5.27 3.29 -3.26
N LEU A 102 -6.30 2.82 -3.98
CA LEU A 102 -7.47 3.62 -4.33
C LEU A 102 -8.50 3.63 -3.20
N TYR A 103 -8.79 2.44 -2.68
CA TYR A 103 -9.82 2.22 -1.69
C TYR A 103 -9.35 1.26 -0.61
N THR A 104 -9.91 1.43 0.58
CA THR A 104 -9.78 0.47 1.68
C THR A 104 -11.16 0.01 2.12
N PHE A 105 -11.26 -1.23 2.58
CA PHE A 105 -12.48 -1.82 3.12
C PHE A 105 -12.17 -2.81 4.23
N TYR A 106 -13.15 -3.10 5.07
CA TYR A 106 -13.07 -4.15 6.07
C TYR A 106 -13.85 -5.36 5.58
N ALA A 107 -13.26 -6.54 5.70
CA ALA A 107 -13.91 -7.79 5.32
C ALA A 107 -13.66 -8.88 6.36
N ASN A 108 -14.67 -9.74 6.54
CA ASN A 108 -14.60 -10.99 7.26
C ASN A 108 -14.16 -12.12 6.32
N PRO A 109 -13.79 -13.30 6.83
CA PRO A 109 -13.58 -14.47 5.98
C PRO A 109 -14.81 -14.75 5.13
N GLY A 110 -14.60 -15.06 3.85
CA GLY A 110 -15.69 -15.29 2.89
C GLY A 110 -15.29 -15.00 1.46
N THR A 111 -16.22 -15.17 0.53
CA THR A 111 -16.04 -14.93 -0.89
C THR A 111 -16.64 -13.58 -1.30
N TYR A 112 -15.87 -12.82 -2.06
CA TYR A 112 -16.20 -11.47 -2.47
C TYR A 112 -16.09 -11.32 -3.98
N GLN A 113 -16.94 -10.46 -4.54
CA GLN A 113 -16.90 -10.07 -5.92
C GLN A 113 -16.51 -8.60 -6.05
N LEU A 114 -15.51 -8.33 -6.89
CA LEU A 114 -15.09 -6.98 -7.27
C LEU A 114 -15.68 -6.65 -8.63
N LEU A 115 -16.38 -5.54 -8.73
CA LEU A 115 -17.04 -5.05 -9.93
C LEU A 115 -16.50 -3.67 -10.30
N PHE A 116 -16.43 -3.39 -11.60
CA PHE A 116 -16.25 -2.03 -12.09
C PHE A 116 -17.58 -1.28 -12.04
N ASN A 117 -17.51 -0.02 -11.64
CA ASN A 117 -18.64 0.91 -11.64
C ASN A 117 -18.24 2.16 -12.44
N ASP A 118 -19.15 2.68 -13.25
CA ASP A 118 -18.94 3.89 -14.04
C ASP A 118 -18.89 5.19 -13.22
N LYS A 119 -19.20 5.10 -11.92
CA LYS A 119 -19.22 6.26 -11.02
C LYS A 119 -17.99 6.26 -10.08
N PRO A 120 -16.88 6.91 -10.49
CA PRO A 120 -15.72 7.04 -9.61
C PRO A 120 -16.05 7.89 -8.37
N SER A 121 -15.43 7.58 -7.24
CA SER A 121 -15.47 8.44 -6.06
C SER A 121 -14.92 9.84 -6.40
N ARG A 122 -15.54 10.90 -5.87
CA ARG A 122 -15.09 12.30 -6.06
C ARG A 122 -13.63 12.50 -5.76
N ILE A 123 -13.12 11.87 -4.72
CA ILE A 123 -11.72 11.96 -4.28
C ILE A 123 -10.79 11.36 -5.34
N VAL A 124 -11.08 10.13 -5.79
CA VAL A 124 -10.28 9.45 -6.83
C VAL A 124 -10.31 10.24 -8.15
N LYS A 125 -11.43 10.89 -8.47
CA LYS A 125 -11.56 11.76 -9.65
C LYS A 125 -10.64 12.98 -9.57
N ILE A 126 -10.56 13.67 -8.43
CA ILE A 126 -9.71 14.85 -8.23
C ILE A 126 -8.23 14.45 -8.40
N PHE A 127 -7.77 13.40 -7.73
CA PHE A 127 -6.40 12.91 -7.86
C PHE A 127 -6.05 12.46 -9.28
N GLY A 128 -6.98 11.78 -9.94
CA GLY A 128 -6.81 11.37 -11.33
C GLY A 128 -6.66 12.55 -12.28
N THR A 129 -7.38 13.63 -12.04
CA THR A 129 -7.27 14.87 -12.83
C THR A 129 -5.90 15.52 -12.64
N ILE A 130 -5.47 15.75 -11.39
CA ILE A 130 -4.16 16.35 -11.09
C ILE A 130 -3.03 15.54 -11.71
N ARG A 131 -3.05 14.20 -11.57
CA ARG A 131 -1.99 13.35 -12.09
C ARG A 131 -1.96 13.31 -13.63
N ARG A 132 -3.09 13.40 -14.31
CA ARG A 132 -3.15 13.47 -15.78
C ARG A 132 -2.45 14.71 -16.33
N TYR A 133 -2.49 15.82 -15.62
CA TYR A 133 -1.76 17.03 -15.99
C TYR A 133 -0.23 16.89 -15.84
N LEU A 134 0.23 16.04 -14.91
CA LEU A 134 1.65 15.89 -14.61
C LEU A 134 2.37 14.87 -15.52
N ILE A 135 1.64 13.97 -16.16
CA ILE A 135 2.23 12.91 -17.00
C ILE A 135 1.67 13.02 -18.42
N SER A 136 2.53 13.34 -19.36
CA SER A 136 2.22 13.37 -20.80
C SER A 136 2.65 12.04 -21.42
N SER A 137 1.71 11.10 -21.59
CA SER A 137 1.96 9.81 -22.26
C SER A 137 0.67 9.30 -22.89
N ASP A 138 0.77 8.31 -23.79
CA ASP A 138 -0.37 7.66 -24.43
C ASP A 138 -1.31 6.97 -23.41
N ASP A 139 -2.61 6.95 -23.73
CA ASP A 139 -3.68 6.38 -22.90
C ASP A 139 -3.79 4.84 -23.05
N ASP A 140 -2.66 4.13 -23.04
CA ASP A 140 -2.63 2.67 -23.06
C ASP A 140 -2.82 2.10 -21.66
N TYR A 141 -4.06 1.80 -21.31
CA TYR A 141 -4.44 1.25 -20.00
C TYR A 141 -4.34 -0.28 -19.89
N ARG A 142 -3.93 -0.98 -20.97
CA ARG A 142 -3.84 -2.46 -21.01
C ARG A 142 -2.84 -3.03 -20.01
N THR A 143 -1.84 -2.23 -19.64
CA THR A 143 -0.79 -2.63 -18.69
C THR A 143 -1.19 -2.45 -17.24
N TYR A 144 -2.41 -1.98 -16.97
CA TYR A 144 -2.91 -1.79 -15.61
C TYR A 144 -3.72 -2.98 -15.15
N SER A 145 -3.60 -3.28 -13.85
CA SER A 145 -4.41 -4.29 -13.18
C SER A 145 -4.92 -3.78 -11.84
N ILE A 146 -6.05 -4.33 -11.39
CA ILE A 146 -6.62 -4.08 -10.06
C ILE A 146 -6.22 -5.24 -9.18
N ARG A 147 -5.57 -4.93 -8.05
CA ARG A 147 -5.10 -5.92 -7.09
C ARG A 147 -5.68 -5.68 -5.71
N VAL A 148 -6.00 -6.75 -5.01
CA VAL A 148 -6.41 -6.71 -3.61
C VAL A 148 -5.26 -7.20 -2.74
N TYR A 149 -4.89 -6.38 -1.74
CA TYR A 149 -3.86 -6.70 -0.76
C TYR A 149 -4.38 -6.52 0.66
N PRO A 150 -3.81 -7.19 1.67
CA PRO A 150 -3.96 -6.78 3.05
C PRO A 150 -3.54 -5.31 3.21
N HIS A 151 -4.35 -4.51 3.91
CA HIS A 151 -4.04 -3.09 4.11
C HIS A 151 -2.93 -2.91 5.16
N TYR A 152 -1.92 -2.15 4.81
CA TYR A 152 -0.88 -1.71 5.72
C TYR A 152 -1.05 -0.22 6.01
N SER A 153 -1.20 0.11 7.30
CA SER A 153 -1.30 1.50 7.71
C SER A 153 -0.01 2.27 7.42
N MET A 154 -0.13 3.47 6.83
CA MET A 154 0.99 4.39 6.64
C MET A 154 1.74 4.69 7.94
N VAL A 155 1.05 4.68 9.08
CA VAL A 155 1.65 4.93 10.40
C VAL A 155 2.73 3.89 10.69
N HIS A 156 2.50 2.62 10.38
CA HIS A 156 3.50 1.57 10.61
C HIS A 156 4.73 1.75 9.72
N LEU A 157 4.55 2.17 8.47
CA LEU A 157 5.68 2.46 7.59
C LEU A 157 6.48 3.67 8.10
N PHE A 158 5.79 4.73 8.51
CA PHE A 158 6.41 5.92 9.08
C PHE A 158 7.21 5.57 10.34
N LEU A 159 6.63 4.81 11.26
CA LEU A 159 7.32 4.31 12.47
C LEU A 159 8.53 3.45 12.12
N SER A 160 8.46 2.64 11.06
CA SER A 160 9.61 1.84 10.61
C SER A 160 10.75 2.70 10.09
N ILE A 161 10.45 3.77 9.33
CA ILE A 161 11.47 4.70 8.83
C ILE A 161 12.15 5.43 10.02
N TRP A 162 11.36 5.95 10.96
CA TRP A 162 11.90 6.61 12.15
C TRP A 162 12.68 5.64 13.05
N GLY A 163 12.17 4.41 13.22
CA GLY A 163 12.86 3.37 13.96
C GLY A 163 14.23 3.02 13.34
N PHE A 164 14.30 3.01 12.00
CA PHE A 164 15.57 2.80 11.29
C PHE A 164 16.55 3.95 11.54
N ILE A 165 16.13 5.20 11.41
CA ILE A 165 16.96 6.39 11.64
C ILE A 165 17.47 6.41 13.09
N LEU A 166 16.58 6.24 14.06
CA LEU A 166 16.92 6.20 15.48
C LEU A 166 17.86 5.04 15.82
N GLY A 167 17.63 3.88 15.19
CA GLY A 167 18.51 2.72 15.35
C GLY A 167 19.95 3.00 14.88
N VAL A 168 20.11 3.60 13.70
CA VAL A 168 21.44 4.00 13.19
C VAL A 168 22.09 5.01 14.13
N VAL A 169 21.38 6.04 14.53
CA VAL A 169 21.88 7.09 15.44
C VAL A 169 22.31 6.48 16.78
N ALA A 170 21.49 5.60 17.37
CA ALA A 170 21.82 4.96 18.64
C ALA A 170 23.12 4.11 18.55
N VAL A 171 23.27 3.33 17.47
CA VAL A 171 24.49 2.54 17.27
C VAL A 171 25.70 3.46 17.11
N MET A 172 25.62 4.50 16.29
CA MET A 172 26.72 5.44 16.07
C MET A 172 27.15 6.15 17.37
N PHE A 173 26.20 6.67 18.15
CA PHE A 173 26.50 7.31 19.44
C PHE A 173 27.00 6.33 20.47
N GLY A 174 26.49 5.10 20.47
CA GLY A 174 27.00 4.03 21.35
C GLY A 174 28.47 3.72 21.08
N ILE A 175 28.86 3.55 19.81
CA ILE A 175 30.25 3.30 19.41
C ILE A 175 31.12 4.51 19.74
N ALA A 176 30.73 5.72 19.35
CA ALA A 176 31.49 6.95 19.60
C ALA A 176 31.74 7.17 21.11
N GLY A 177 30.70 6.96 21.94
CA GLY A 177 30.85 7.10 23.39
C GLY A 177 31.74 6.06 24.05
N LEU A 178 31.84 4.85 23.48
CA LEU A 178 32.78 3.84 23.98
C LEU A 178 34.23 4.10 23.56
N VAL A 179 34.45 4.75 22.40
CA VAL A 179 35.79 5.07 21.89
C VAL A 179 36.39 6.29 22.57
N MET A 180 35.54 7.26 22.98
CA MET A 180 35.96 8.53 23.59
C MET A 180 36.15 8.46 25.12
N HIS A 181 35.81 7.33 25.75
CA HIS A 181 35.90 7.07 27.18
C HIS A 181 36.68 5.79 27.48
#